data_7b3f6ccd0a671c2517ad29169a41732a
#
_entry.id   7b3f6ccd0a671c2517ad29169a41732a
#
_cell.length_a   1.000
_cell.length_b   1.000
_cell.length_c   1.000
_cell.angle_alpha   90.00
_cell.angle_beta   90.00
_cell.angle_gamma   90.00
#
_symmetry.space_group_name_H-M   'P 1'
#
loop_
_entity.id
_entity.type
_entity.pdbx_description
1 polymer ?
#
loop_
_entity_poly.entity_id
_entity_poly.type
_entity_poly.pdbx_seq_one_letter_code
_entity_poly.pdbx_strand_id
1 'polypeptide(L)'
;TAQDLRVILLVAPEEQSGKCAFVQNLAVVLASKERQVLLMDCDLRCGALTKHLSTAAGVGVSEMLAAEQKPGKKVQRIAQNVDFLPCGAAAADPSELFLSRTAVDRLAELRAEYDYIILDAPAVQTASEAIDLSRMADGVVVLMQADTTKMQSAENCKKKLQAVNASIL
;
A
#
# COMPACT_ATOMS: atom_id res chain seq x y z
N THR A 1 17.41 -1.16 18.53
CA THR A 1 16.36 -0.14 18.59
C THR A 1 15.25 -0.59 17.67
N ALA A 2 14.05 -0.90 18.19
CA ALA A 2 12.88 -1.15 17.37
C ALA A 2 12.68 0.11 16.52
N GLN A 3 12.84 0.00 15.20
CA GLN A 3 12.44 1.06 14.28
C GLN A 3 10.96 1.35 14.51
N ASP A 4 10.60 2.62 14.51
CA ASP A 4 9.20 3.05 14.64
C ASP A 4 8.47 2.66 13.35
N LEU A 5 7.97 1.43 13.32
CA LEU A 5 7.33 0.81 12.16
C LEU A 5 5.94 1.41 11.98
N ARG A 6 5.81 2.42 11.12
CA ARG A 6 4.56 3.12 10.84
C ARG A 6 4.03 2.87 9.45
N VAL A 7 4.89 2.85 8.44
CA VAL A 7 4.50 2.59 7.06
C VAL A 7 4.87 1.17 6.69
N ILE A 8 3.84 0.36 6.46
CA ILE A 8 3.97 -1.06 6.14
C ILE A 8 3.50 -1.27 4.71
N LEU A 9 4.40 -1.77 3.87
CA LEU A 9 4.06 -2.16 2.51
C LEU A 9 3.68 -3.63 2.47
N LEU A 10 2.56 -3.94 1.86
CA LEU A 10 2.12 -5.30 1.58
C LEU A 10 2.27 -5.60 0.10
N VAL A 11 3.07 -6.60 -0.21
CA VAL A 11 3.32 -7.06 -1.58
C VAL A 11 3.03 -8.55 -1.72
N ALA A 12 2.76 -8.98 -2.93
CA ALA A 12 2.73 -10.39 -3.29
C ALA A 12 3.66 -10.63 -4.49
N PRO A 13 4.29 -11.80 -4.62
CA PRO A 13 5.08 -12.15 -5.81
C PRO A 13 4.24 -12.11 -7.08
N GLU A 14 3.03 -12.65 -7.02
CA GLU A 14 2.06 -12.80 -8.11
C GLU A 14 0.69 -12.28 -7.66
N GLU A 15 -0.19 -12.04 -8.63
CA GLU A 15 -1.61 -11.79 -8.32
C GLU A 15 -2.19 -13.02 -7.58
N GLN A 16 -2.84 -12.77 -6.46
CA GLN A 16 -3.40 -13.85 -5.66
C GLN A 16 -4.74 -13.48 -5.03
N SER A 17 -5.61 -14.48 -4.93
CA SER A 17 -6.85 -14.36 -4.18
C SER A 17 -6.57 -14.24 -2.68
N GLY A 18 -7.37 -13.45 -1.98
CA GLY A 18 -7.25 -13.30 -0.52
C GLY A 18 -6.30 -12.20 -0.04
N LYS A 19 -5.43 -11.61 -0.91
CA LYS A 19 -4.58 -10.48 -0.50
C LYS A 19 -5.41 -9.33 0.06
N CYS A 20 -6.45 -8.89 -0.65
CA CYS A 20 -7.30 -7.79 -0.20
C CYS A 20 -7.95 -8.05 1.16
N ALA A 21 -8.47 -9.26 1.37
CA ALA A 21 -9.07 -9.63 2.65
C ALA A 21 -8.03 -9.66 3.79
N PHE A 22 -6.82 -10.15 3.51
CA PHE A 22 -5.73 -10.14 4.49
C PHE A 22 -5.35 -8.70 4.87
N VAL A 23 -5.16 -7.82 3.89
CA VAL A 23 -4.79 -6.41 4.08
C VAL A 23 -5.84 -5.68 4.90
N GLN A 24 -7.12 -5.87 4.58
CA GLN A 24 -8.24 -5.30 5.33
C GLN A 24 -8.26 -5.78 6.79
N ASN A 25 -8.11 -7.09 7.02
CA ASN A 25 -8.10 -7.66 8.36
C ASN A 25 -6.89 -7.16 9.17
N LEU A 26 -5.71 -7.05 8.56
CA LEU A 26 -4.53 -6.49 9.21
C LEU A 26 -4.78 -5.05 9.67
N ALA A 27 -5.41 -4.22 8.82
CA ALA A 27 -5.75 -2.85 9.19
C ALA A 27 -6.66 -2.80 10.42
N VAL A 28 -7.69 -3.65 10.46
CA VAL A 28 -8.62 -3.75 11.61
C VAL A 28 -7.88 -4.21 12.87
N VAL A 29 -6.98 -5.18 12.78
CA VAL A 29 -6.19 -5.67 13.92
C VAL A 29 -5.25 -4.58 14.44
N LEU A 30 -4.58 -3.85 13.56
CA LEU A 30 -3.69 -2.75 13.97
C LEU A 30 -4.46 -1.57 14.57
N ALA A 31 -5.70 -1.33 14.13
CA ALA A 31 -6.58 -0.30 14.69
C ALA A 31 -7.12 -0.65 16.09
N SER A 32 -6.90 -1.89 16.57
CA SER A 32 -7.20 -2.24 17.95
C SER A 32 -6.40 -1.33 18.89
N LYS A 33 -6.88 -1.08 20.10
CA LYS A 33 -6.24 -0.17 21.06
C LYS A 33 -6.21 1.31 20.63
N GLU A 34 -7.27 1.76 19.97
CA GLU A 34 -7.48 3.17 19.61
C GLU A 34 -6.43 3.77 18.63
N ARG A 35 -5.68 2.91 17.93
CA ARG A 35 -4.73 3.36 16.90
C ARG A 35 -5.46 3.79 15.63
N GLN A 36 -5.07 4.93 15.09
CA GLN A 36 -5.58 5.41 13.79
C GLN A 36 -4.78 4.75 12.66
N VAL A 37 -5.47 4.03 11.79
CA VAL A 37 -4.86 3.31 10.67
C VAL A 37 -5.39 3.85 9.36
N LEU A 38 -4.48 4.16 8.43
CA LEU A 38 -4.81 4.46 7.04
C LEU A 38 -4.44 3.26 6.17
N LEU A 39 -5.41 2.77 5.42
CA LEU A 39 -5.22 1.77 4.38
C LEU A 39 -5.26 2.46 3.02
N MET A 40 -4.25 2.25 2.18
CA MET A 40 -4.14 2.89 0.86
C MET A 40 -4.04 1.83 -0.23
N ASP A 41 -4.89 1.95 -1.26
CA ASP A 41 -4.78 1.13 -2.46
C ASP A 41 -3.77 1.78 -3.43
N CYS A 42 -2.56 1.25 -3.45
CA CYS A 42 -1.47 1.72 -4.31
C CYS A 42 -1.38 0.97 -5.65
N ASP A 43 -2.35 0.11 -5.97
CA ASP A 43 -2.49 -0.46 -7.31
C ASP A 43 -3.27 0.52 -8.21
N LEU A 44 -2.57 1.52 -8.71
CA LEU A 44 -3.16 2.60 -9.54
C LEU A 44 -3.55 2.13 -10.96
N ARG A 45 -3.33 0.86 -11.29
CA ARG A 45 -3.72 0.28 -12.59
C ARG A 45 -5.03 -0.47 -12.49
N CYS A 46 -5.13 -1.34 -11.50
CA CYS A 46 -6.27 -2.25 -11.35
C CYS A 46 -7.19 -1.86 -10.20
N GLY A 47 -6.67 -1.28 -9.12
CA GLY A 47 -7.45 -0.90 -7.96
C GLY A 47 -8.18 -2.10 -7.33
N ALA A 48 -7.46 -3.21 -7.13
CA ALA A 48 -8.06 -4.45 -6.67
C ALA A 48 -8.71 -4.31 -5.29
N LEU A 49 -8.03 -3.60 -4.37
CA LEU A 49 -8.55 -3.36 -3.02
C LEU A 49 -9.74 -2.39 -3.05
N THR A 50 -9.69 -1.35 -3.88
CA THR A 50 -10.80 -0.40 -4.08
C THR A 50 -12.06 -1.12 -4.56
N LYS A 51 -11.92 -2.05 -5.50
CA LYS A 51 -13.04 -2.88 -5.99
C LYS A 51 -13.53 -3.83 -4.92
N HIS A 52 -12.63 -4.47 -4.18
CA HIS A 52 -12.96 -5.39 -3.09
C HIS A 52 -13.80 -4.73 -1.99
N LEU A 53 -13.44 -3.51 -1.62
CA LEU A 53 -14.16 -2.72 -0.61
C LEU A 53 -15.43 -2.05 -1.16
N SER A 54 -15.72 -2.20 -2.45
CA SER A 54 -16.89 -1.62 -3.12
C SER A 54 -17.03 -0.10 -2.87
N THR A 55 -15.91 0.59 -2.75
CA THR A 55 -15.89 2.01 -2.51
C THR A 55 -16.13 2.78 -3.82
N ALA A 56 -16.80 3.91 -3.72
CA ALA A 56 -17.06 4.73 -4.91
C ALA A 56 -15.74 5.20 -5.53
N ALA A 57 -15.65 5.13 -6.85
CA ALA A 57 -14.58 5.77 -7.58
C ALA A 57 -14.62 7.27 -7.27
N GLY A 58 -13.58 7.78 -6.70
CA GLY A 58 -13.45 9.16 -6.25
C GLY A 58 -12.01 9.59 -6.31
N VAL A 59 -11.71 10.70 -5.68
CA VAL A 59 -10.32 11.12 -5.51
C VAL A 59 -9.64 10.15 -4.56
N GLY A 60 -8.52 9.63 -4.99
CA GLY A 60 -7.74 8.65 -4.27
C GLY A 60 -6.25 8.95 -4.27
N VAL A 61 -5.47 7.89 -4.22
CA VAL A 61 -3.99 7.97 -4.19
C VAL A 61 -3.45 8.68 -5.43
N SER A 62 -3.95 8.38 -6.62
CA SER A 62 -3.45 8.99 -7.84
C SER A 62 -3.61 10.51 -7.85
N GLU A 63 -4.78 11.03 -7.48
CA GLU A 63 -5.03 12.46 -7.43
C GLU A 63 -4.29 13.15 -6.27
N MET A 64 -4.12 12.45 -5.15
CA MET A 64 -3.32 12.94 -4.04
C MET A 64 -1.86 13.16 -4.46
N LEU A 65 -1.32 12.24 -5.28
CA LEU A 65 0.07 12.30 -5.74
C LEU A 65 0.26 13.23 -6.95
N ALA A 66 -0.75 13.32 -7.83
CA ALA A 66 -0.63 14.08 -9.09
C ALA A 66 -0.56 15.58 -8.88
N ALA A 67 -1.10 16.09 -7.72
CA ALA A 67 -0.94 17.47 -7.68
C ALA A 67 -1.40 18.27 -6.49
N GLU A 68 -2.21 18.23 -5.93
CA GLU A 68 -2.63 19.55 -5.45
C GLU A 68 -3.69 19.44 -4.36
N GLN A 69 -4.18 18.26 -4.15
CA GLN A 69 -5.26 18.08 -3.20
C GLN A 69 -4.79 17.36 -1.94
N LYS A 70 -4.97 18.01 -0.79
CA LYS A 70 -4.68 17.37 0.50
C LYS A 70 -5.61 16.18 0.73
N PRO A 71 -5.10 15.03 1.23
CA PRO A 71 -5.88 13.80 1.41
C PRO A 71 -7.03 13.93 2.41
N GLY A 72 -6.94 14.82 3.37
CA GLY A 72 -7.77 14.90 4.57
C GLY A 72 -9.29 15.05 4.40
N LYS A 73 -9.82 15.17 3.18
CA LYS A 73 -11.28 15.21 2.93
C LYS A 73 -11.82 14.04 2.12
N LYS A 74 -10.99 13.05 1.79
CA LYS A 74 -11.32 12.04 0.77
C LYS A 74 -11.10 10.60 1.22
N VAL A 75 -10.62 10.40 2.44
CA VAL A 75 -10.58 9.08 3.07
C VAL A 75 -11.98 8.64 3.47
N GLN A 76 -12.24 7.36 3.33
CA GLN A 76 -13.51 6.74 3.70
C GLN A 76 -13.31 5.91 4.96
N ARG A 77 -14.13 6.11 5.98
CA ARG A 77 -14.11 5.28 7.18
C ARG A 77 -14.71 3.91 6.84
N ILE A 78 -13.91 2.85 6.90
CA ILE A 78 -14.34 1.48 6.59
C ILE A 78 -14.53 0.59 7.82
N ALA A 79 -13.92 0.96 8.95
CA ALA A 79 -14.11 0.33 10.25
C ALA A 79 -13.73 1.32 11.36
N GLN A 80 -13.96 0.97 12.61
CA GLN A 80 -13.54 1.81 13.74
C GLN A 80 -12.02 2.06 13.68
N ASN A 81 -11.62 3.34 13.65
CA ASN A 81 -10.23 3.78 13.54
C ASN A 81 -9.47 3.31 12.28
N VAL A 82 -10.20 2.86 11.24
CA VAL A 82 -9.62 2.49 9.94
C VAL A 82 -10.20 3.37 8.85
N ASP A 83 -9.36 4.20 8.29
CA ASP A 83 -9.66 5.01 7.11
C ASP A 83 -9.07 4.34 5.87
N PHE A 84 -9.74 4.48 4.75
CA PHE A 84 -9.34 3.94 3.47
C PHE A 84 -9.19 5.05 2.44
N LEU A 85 -8.09 5.05 1.71
CA LEU A 85 -7.86 5.89 0.55
C LEU A 85 -7.85 5.01 -0.71
N PRO A 86 -8.85 5.11 -1.58
CA PRO A 86 -8.94 4.31 -2.81
C PRO A 86 -7.82 4.67 -3.79
N CYS A 87 -7.59 3.84 -4.80
CA CYS A 87 -6.55 4.08 -5.81
C CYS A 87 -6.74 5.39 -6.58
N GLY A 88 -7.99 5.83 -6.78
CA GLY A 88 -8.32 6.99 -7.62
C GLY A 88 -8.44 6.62 -9.10
N ALA A 89 -8.26 7.58 -9.99
CA ALA A 89 -8.25 7.35 -11.43
C ALA A 89 -7.00 6.57 -11.86
N ALA A 90 -7.12 5.78 -12.92
CA ALA A 90 -5.96 5.05 -13.46
C ALA A 90 -4.86 6.02 -13.89
N ALA A 91 -3.65 5.81 -13.39
CA ALA A 91 -2.49 6.62 -13.73
C ALA A 91 -1.78 6.05 -14.97
N ALA A 92 -1.31 6.94 -15.84
CA ALA A 92 -0.55 6.54 -17.01
C ALA A 92 0.85 6.03 -16.62
N ASP A 93 1.49 6.68 -15.66
CA ASP A 93 2.78 6.28 -15.10
C ASP A 93 2.74 6.33 -13.56
N PRO A 94 2.32 5.23 -12.91
CA PRO A 94 2.29 5.17 -11.45
C PRO A 94 3.66 5.29 -10.80
N SER A 95 4.73 4.77 -11.43
CA SER A 95 6.10 4.87 -10.89
C SER A 95 6.55 6.33 -10.77
N GLU A 96 6.28 7.16 -11.78
CA GLU A 96 6.60 8.59 -11.74
C GLU A 96 5.90 9.27 -10.55
N LEU A 97 4.63 8.95 -10.31
CA LEU A 97 3.88 9.50 -9.18
C LEU A 97 4.49 9.11 -7.83
N PHE A 98 4.82 7.82 -7.62
CA PHE A 98 5.40 7.36 -6.36
C PHE A 98 6.82 7.86 -6.13
N LEU A 99 7.60 8.10 -7.17
CA LEU A 99 8.96 8.65 -7.07
C LEU A 99 8.98 10.18 -6.96
N SER A 100 7.85 10.84 -7.06
CA SER A 100 7.75 12.29 -7.00
C SER A 100 8.06 12.85 -5.61
N ARG A 101 8.51 14.09 -5.56
CA ARG A 101 8.66 14.83 -4.29
C ARG A 101 7.33 14.95 -3.55
N THR A 102 6.25 15.13 -4.29
CA THR A 102 4.89 15.21 -3.75
C THR A 102 4.54 13.95 -2.96
N ALA A 103 4.89 12.75 -3.45
CA ALA A 103 4.63 11.51 -2.73
C ALA A 103 5.32 11.46 -1.36
N VAL A 104 6.58 11.89 -1.29
CA VAL A 104 7.34 11.96 -0.04
C VAL A 104 6.69 12.93 0.94
N ASP A 105 6.35 14.14 0.47
CA ASP A 105 5.77 15.18 1.31
C ASP A 105 4.36 14.77 1.81
N ARG A 106 3.54 14.16 0.96
CA ARG A 106 2.22 13.64 1.35
C ARG A 106 2.30 12.50 2.36
N LEU A 107 3.23 11.57 2.18
CA LEU A 107 3.43 10.50 3.14
C LEU A 107 3.89 11.04 4.50
N ALA A 108 4.74 12.08 4.51
CA ALA A 108 5.15 12.73 5.75
C ALA A 108 3.96 13.42 6.48
N GLU A 109 3.06 14.07 5.73
CA GLU A 109 1.82 14.64 6.29
C GLU A 109 0.94 13.53 6.91
N LEU A 110 0.74 12.42 6.20
CA LEU A 110 -0.06 11.29 6.68
C LEU A 110 0.53 10.61 7.93
N ARG A 111 1.86 10.54 8.02
CA ARG A 111 2.55 10.03 9.22
C ARG A 111 2.27 10.87 10.49
N ALA A 112 1.89 12.13 10.34
CA ALA A 112 1.51 12.98 11.48
C ALA A 112 0.07 12.71 11.96
N GLU A 113 -0.78 12.16 11.09
CA GLU A 113 -2.21 11.95 11.37
C GLU A 113 -2.53 10.50 11.79
N TYR A 114 -1.76 9.52 11.28
CA TYR A 114 -2.01 8.10 11.50
C TYR A 114 -0.88 7.40 12.25
N ASP A 115 -1.25 6.48 13.15
CA ASP A 115 -0.29 5.61 13.85
C ASP A 115 0.32 4.59 12.91
N TYR A 116 -0.49 4.05 11.99
CA TYR A 116 -0.06 3.10 10.97
C TYR A 116 -0.61 3.48 9.59
N ILE A 117 0.21 3.32 8.58
CA ILE A 117 -0.16 3.47 7.17
C ILE A 117 0.16 2.16 6.48
N ILE A 118 -0.85 1.52 5.89
CA ILE A 118 -0.71 0.28 5.14
C ILE A 118 -0.80 0.62 3.66
N LEU A 119 0.25 0.30 2.90
CA LEU A 119 0.30 0.46 1.45
C LEU A 119 0.04 -0.91 0.81
N ASP A 120 -1.07 -1.07 0.10
CA ASP A 120 -1.37 -2.27 -0.69
C ASP A 120 -0.84 -2.12 -2.11
N ALA A 121 0.27 -2.79 -2.43
CA ALA A 121 0.92 -2.69 -3.72
C ALA A 121 0.41 -3.73 -4.73
N PRO A 122 0.56 -3.47 -6.05
CA PRO A 122 0.37 -4.50 -7.07
C PRO A 122 1.40 -5.63 -6.92
N ALA A 123 1.21 -6.74 -7.64
CA ALA A 123 2.14 -7.86 -7.61
C ALA A 123 3.51 -7.47 -8.18
N VAL A 124 4.58 -7.93 -7.53
CA VAL A 124 5.98 -7.58 -7.88
C VAL A 124 6.38 -8.08 -9.28
N GLN A 125 5.73 -9.13 -9.79
CA GLN A 125 6.00 -9.63 -11.15
C GLN A 125 5.43 -8.74 -12.24
N THR A 126 4.29 -8.12 -11.98
CA THR A 126 3.52 -7.38 -13.00
C THR A 126 3.80 -5.88 -12.98
N ALA A 127 4.33 -5.36 -11.87
CA ALA A 127 4.49 -3.92 -11.69
C ALA A 127 5.78 -3.56 -10.92
N SER A 128 6.51 -2.57 -11.44
CA SER A 128 7.70 -2.01 -10.78
C SER A 128 7.35 -1.16 -9.56
N GLU A 129 6.15 -0.64 -9.51
CA GLU A 129 5.66 0.26 -8.47
C GLU A 129 5.76 -0.33 -7.05
N ALA A 130 5.63 -1.66 -6.93
CA ALA A 130 5.84 -2.35 -5.65
C ALA A 130 7.28 -2.14 -5.10
N ILE A 131 8.26 -2.06 -6.00
CA ILE A 131 9.66 -1.81 -5.64
C ILE A 131 9.87 -0.33 -5.29
N ASP A 132 9.23 0.58 -6.03
CA ASP A 132 9.32 2.01 -5.76
C ASP A 132 8.70 2.35 -4.39
N LEU A 133 7.54 1.78 -4.09
CA LEU A 133 6.86 1.90 -2.80
C LEU A 133 7.69 1.34 -1.63
N SER A 134 8.48 0.28 -1.85
CA SER A 134 9.31 -0.31 -0.80
C SER A 134 10.37 0.64 -0.23
N ARG A 135 10.77 1.66 -1.00
CA ARG A 135 11.70 2.70 -0.57
C ARG A 135 11.07 3.72 0.38
N MET A 136 9.74 3.80 0.38
CA MET A 136 8.96 4.72 1.21
C MET A 136 8.45 4.06 2.49
N ALA A 137 8.50 2.72 2.56
CA ALA A 137 8.01 1.93 3.68
C ALA A 137 9.08 1.72 4.75
N ASP A 138 8.67 1.65 6.01
CA ASP A 138 9.54 1.28 7.13
C ASP A 138 9.76 -0.24 7.17
N GLY A 139 8.79 -1.01 6.64
CA GLY A 139 8.88 -2.46 6.52
C GLY A 139 8.00 -3.01 5.40
N VAL A 140 8.43 -4.13 4.85
CA VAL A 140 7.75 -4.83 3.75
C VAL A 140 7.34 -6.22 4.20
N VAL A 141 6.06 -6.54 4.06
CA VAL A 141 5.50 -7.87 4.28
C VAL A 141 5.21 -8.51 2.93
N VAL A 142 5.79 -9.68 2.70
CA VAL A 142 5.58 -10.45 1.47
C VAL A 142 4.52 -11.52 1.74
N LEU A 143 3.38 -11.39 1.08
CA LEU A 143 2.29 -12.36 1.18
C LEU A 143 2.47 -13.46 0.13
N MET A 144 2.43 -14.70 0.60
CA MET A 144 2.50 -15.89 -0.25
C MET A 144 1.34 -16.81 0.08
N GLN A 145 0.71 -17.36 -0.95
CA GLN A 145 -0.36 -18.33 -0.78
C GLN A 145 0.23 -19.74 -0.85
N ALA A 146 0.04 -20.52 0.22
CA ALA A 146 0.49 -21.91 0.27
C ALA A 146 -0.10 -22.71 -0.92
N ASP A 147 0.67 -23.62 -1.45
CA ASP A 147 0.34 -24.51 -2.58
C ASP A 147 0.02 -23.78 -3.92
N THR A 148 0.08 -22.44 -3.94
CA THR A 148 -0.23 -21.64 -5.13
C THR A 148 0.96 -20.81 -5.60
N THR A 149 1.59 -20.06 -4.68
CA THR A 149 2.74 -19.21 -5.02
C THR A 149 3.93 -20.09 -5.42
N LYS A 150 4.45 -19.89 -6.63
CA LYS A 150 5.62 -20.61 -7.13
C LYS A 150 6.87 -20.18 -6.36
N MET A 151 7.70 -21.14 -5.96
CA MET A 151 8.97 -20.88 -5.27
C MET A 151 9.84 -19.87 -6.04
N GLN A 152 9.94 -20.05 -7.35
CA GLN A 152 10.72 -19.14 -8.21
C GLN A 152 10.22 -17.70 -8.16
N SER A 153 8.89 -17.50 -8.08
CA SER A 153 8.28 -16.17 -7.96
C SER A 153 8.58 -15.54 -6.61
N ALA A 154 8.53 -16.33 -5.55
CA ALA A 154 8.88 -15.89 -4.21
C ALA A 154 10.36 -15.46 -4.11
N GLU A 155 11.27 -16.26 -4.65
CA GLU A 155 12.70 -15.95 -4.70
C GLU A 155 12.98 -14.68 -5.51
N ASN A 156 12.35 -14.53 -6.68
CA ASN A 156 12.52 -13.35 -7.52
C ASN A 156 11.99 -12.09 -6.83
N CYS A 157 10.86 -12.19 -6.15
CA CYS A 157 10.32 -11.10 -5.35
C CYS A 157 11.30 -10.67 -4.25
N LYS A 158 11.82 -11.63 -3.48
CA LYS A 158 12.83 -11.38 -2.45
C LYS A 158 14.08 -10.71 -3.03
N LYS A 159 14.62 -11.21 -4.14
CA LYS A 159 15.82 -10.64 -4.79
C LYS A 159 15.58 -9.19 -5.23
N LYS A 160 14.43 -8.89 -5.83
CA LYS A 160 14.08 -7.52 -6.24
C LYS A 160 14.01 -6.57 -5.04
N LEU A 161 13.35 -6.97 -3.95
CA LEU A 161 13.26 -6.16 -2.73
C LEU A 161 14.63 -5.97 -2.07
N GLN A 162 15.45 -7.00 -2.00
CA GLN A 162 16.80 -6.92 -1.46
C GLN A 162 17.71 -6.00 -2.29
N ALA A 163 17.57 -5.98 -3.61
CA ALA A 163 18.34 -5.12 -4.50
C ALA A 163 18.15 -3.62 -4.23
N VAL A 164 17.05 -3.23 -3.62
CA VAL A 164 16.77 -1.85 -3.20
C VAL A 164 16.89 -1.64 -1.69
N ASN A 165 17.48 -2.61 -0.97
CA ASN A 165 17.64 -2.60 0.48
C ASN A 165 16.32 -2.44 1.25
N ALA A 166 15.22 -3.00 0.73
CA ALA A 166 13.94 -2.99 1.42
C ALA A 166 14.01 -3.78 2.73
N SER A 167 13.41 -3.24 3.79
CA SER A 167 13.33 -3.89 5.10
C SER A 167 12.23 -4.95 5.09
N ILE A 168 12.56 -6.19 4.72
CA ILE A 168 11.59 -7.31 4.73
C ILE A 168 11.43 -7.76 6.19
N LEU A 169 10.17 -7.83 6.66
CA LEU A 169 9.78 -8.21 8.02
C LEU A 169 9.60 -9.72 8.17
#